data_2b4b89314d8acd5e7e72808898be832d
#
_entry.id   2b4b89314d8acd5e7e72808898be832d
#
_cell.length_a   1.000
_cell.length_b   1.000
_cell.length_c   1.000
_cell.angle_alpha   90.00
_cell.angle_beta   90.00
_cell.angle_gamma   90.00
#
_symmetry.space_group_name_H-M   'P 1'
#
loop_
_entity.id
_entity.type
_entity.pdbx_description
1 polymer ?
#
loop_
_entity_poly.entity_id
_entity_poly.type
_entity_poly.pdbx_seq_one_letter_code
_entity_poly.pdbx_strand_id
1 'polypeptide(L)'
;MKTIKTFITIIFIFTIYNVNSQSQKITELKKNRVRLFSMEEFSNLSLWFYNELNEMKLTEDLENQYTSIFAMYTTRMSRLDDTDKGFTKEEIITKFKDLEGNLNNDINKILNQEQYSKHSEIMKVLSRAVLNKLEVKE
;
A
#
# COMPACT_ATOMS: atom_id res chain seq x y z
N MET A 1 -14.69 -14.40 -18.01
CA MET A 1 -13.38 -14.94 -17.64
C MET A 1 -12.17 -14.24 -18.29
N LYS A 2 -12.31 -13.07 -18.91
CA LYS A 2 -11.16 -12.33 -19.53
C LYS A 2 -10.67 -11.12 -18.72
N THR A 3 -11.35 -10.71 -17.68
CA THR A 3 -11.05 -9.50 -16.89
C THR A 3 -10.05 -9.69 -15.76
N ILE A 4 -9.82 -10.90 -15.30
CA ILE A 4 -8.95 -11.21 -14.15
C ILE A 4 -7.46 -10.96 -14.43
N LYS A 5 -7.02 -11.01 -15.70
CA LYS A 5 -5.61 -10.83 -16.04
C LYS A 5 -5.13 -9.38 -15.99
N THR A 6 -6.03 -8.42 -16.01
CA THR A 6 -5.67 -6.98 -16.06
C THR A 6 -5.40 -6.41 -14.67
N PHE A 7 -5.99 -6.98 -13.63
CA PHE A 7 -5.90 -6.47 -12.25
C PHE A 7 -4.62 -6.83 -11.51
N ILE A 8 -4.02 -7.98 -11.80
CA ILE A 8 -2.70 -8.34 -11.23
C ILE A 8 -1.63 -7.32 -11.63
N THR A 9 -1.82 -6.63 -12.75
CA THR A 9 -0.91 -5.60 -13.25
C THR A 9 -0.98 -4.31 -12.42
N ILE A 10 -2.10 -3.98 -11.78
CA ILE A 10 -2.27 -2.69 -11.07
C ILE A 10 -1.55 -2.68 -9.72
N ILE A 11 -1.52 -3.76 -8.98
CA ILE A 11 -0.73 -3.86 -7.74
C ILE A 11 0.77 -3.94 -8.06
N PHE A 12 1.14 -4.48 -9.24
CA PHE A 12 2.51 -4.52 -9.74
C PHE A 12 2.97 -3.22 -10.42
N ILE A 13 2.07 -2.32 -10.82
CA ILE A 13 2.40 -1.04 -11.50
C ILE A 13 3.16 -0.07 -10.57
N PHE A 14 3.27 -0.35 -9.28
CA PHE A 14 4.14 0.44 -8.42
C PHE A 14 5.64 0.34 -8.75
N THR A 15 6.04 -0.46 -9.73
CA THR A 15 7.45 -0.61 -10.06
C THR A 15 7.84 -0.31 -11.50
N ILE A 16 6.92 -0.16 -12.46
CA ILE A 16 7.33 -0.12 -13.87
C ILE A 16 6.35 0.68 -14.74
N TYR A 17 6.42 1.99 -14.80
CA TYR A 17 6.15 2.80 -15.99
C TYR A 17 6.53 4.25 -15.67
N ASN A 18 7.38 4.81 -16.32
CA ASN A 18 8.17 5.11 -17.39
C ASN A 18 7.83 6.34 -18.16
N VAL A 19 8.72 7.02 -18.58
CA VAL A 19 9.12 7.52 -19.89
C VAL A 19 9.95 8.80 -19.77
N ASN A 20 11.02 8.75 -20.28
CA ASN A 20 12.14 9.56 -20.79
C ASN A 20 12.27 11.09 -20.57
N SER A 21 11.40 11.81 -19.90
CA SER A 21 11.63 13.21 -19.51
C SER A 21 11.77 13.43 -17.99
N GLN A 22 11.70 12.36 -17.19
CA GLN A 22 11.82 12.38 -15.73
C GLN A 22 12.98 11.50 -15.21
N SER A 23 13.92 11.12 -16.06
CA SER A 23 14.91 10.09 -15.74
C SER A 23 15.78 10.40 -14.52
N GLN A 24 16.20 11.63 -14.31
CA GLN A 24 17.00 12.01 -13.15
C GLN A 24 16.22 11.93 -11.85
N LYS A 25 15.01 12.50 -11.80
CA LYS A 25 14.15 12.47 -10.60
C LYS A 25 13.74 11.06 -10.22
N ILE A 26 13.43 10.20 -11.21
CA ILE A 26 13.12 8.78 -10.99
C ILE A 26 14.33 8.01 -10.48
N THR A 27 15.51 8.32 -10.98
CA THR A 27 16.77 7.69 -10.54
C THR A 27 17.08 8.06 -9.09
N GLU A 28 16.94 9.32 -8.69
CA GLU A 28 17.10 9.76 -7.31
C GLU A 28 16.07 9.12 -6.38
N LEU A 29 14.79 9.08 -6.78
CA LEU A 29 13.73 8.43 -6.03
C LEU A 29 14.00 6.93 -5.83
N LYS A 30 14.56 6.25 -6.82
CA LYS A 30 14.95 4.83 -6.71
C LYS A 30 16.17 4.65 -5.80
N LYS A 31 17.12 5.56 -5.85
CA LYS A 31 18.33 5.52 -5.02
C LYS A 31 18.02 5.71 -3.54
N ASN A 32 17.06 6.57 -3.22
CA ASN A 32 16.70 6.91 -1.85
C ASN A 32 15.72 5.91 -1.22
N ARG A 33 15.17 4.99 -2.02
CA ARG A 33 14.13 4.09 -1.57
C ARG A 33 14.65 3.03 -0.60
N VAL A 34 14.11 3.01 0.60
CA VAL A 34 14.29 1.94 1.57
C VAL A 34 13.13 0.93 1.43
N ARG A 35 13.48 -0.34 1.32
CA ARG A 35 12.50 -1.43 1.25
C ARG A 35 12.33 -2.05 2.62
N LEU A 36 11.13 -1.95 3.16
CA LEU A 36 10.78 -2.51 4.46
C LEU A 36 10.64 -4.04 4.40
N PHE A 37 10.13 -4.54 3.28
CA PHE A 37 9.90 -5.97 3.02
C PHE A 37 10.83 -6.48 1.93
N SER A 38 11.29 -7.73 2.06
CA SER A 38 11.93 -8.46 0.97
C SER A 38 10.94 -8.66 -0.20
N MET A 39 11.44 -9.05 -1.36
CA MET A 39 10.58 -9.33 -2.52
C MET A 39 9.63 -10.50 -2.26
N GLU A 40 10.09 -11.51 -1.53
CA GLU A 40 9.28 -12.67 -1.17
C GLU A 40 8.16 -12.29 -0.19
N GLU A 41 8.48 -11.56 0.89
CA GLU A 41 7.50 -11.05 1.84
C GLU A 41 6.46 -10.16 1.17
N PHE A 42 6.91 -9.28 0.28
CA PHE A 42 6.00 -8.42 -0.48
C PHE A 42 5.06 -9.22 -1.40
N SER A 43 5.58 -10.25 -2.08
CA SER A 43 4.77 -11.12 -2.93
C SER A 43 3.72 -11.88 -2.12
N ASN A 44 4.11 -12.41 -0.96
CA ASN A 44 3.20 -13.13 -0.07
C ASN A 44 2.10 -12.21 0.48
N LEU A 45 2.45 -10.99 0.92
CA LEU A 45 1.48 -9.99 1.37
C LEU A 45 0.53 -9.57 0.25
N SER A 46 1.03 -9.41 -0.97
CA SER A 46 0.22 -9.03 -2.12
C SER A 46 -0.77 -10.12 -2.50
N LEU A 47 -0.35 -11.39 -2.50
CA LEU A 47 -1.24 -12.52 -2.78
C LEU A 47 -2.31 -12.66 -1.71
N TRP A 48 -1.92 -12.54 -0.44
CA TRP A 48 -2.86 -12.56 0.68
C TRP A 48 -3.87 -11.40 0.55
N PHE A 49 -3.41 -10.16 0.35
CA PHE A 49 -4.28 -9.00 0.19
C PHE A 49 -5.29 -9.18 -0.96
N TYR A 50 -4.84 -9.72 -2.09
CA TYR A 50 -5.71 -10.00 -3.22
C TYR A 50 -6.83 -10.99 -2.87
N ASN A 51 -6.52 -12.06 -2.11
CA ASN A 51 -7.51 -13.02 -1.66
C ASN A 51 -8.53 -12.38 -0.71
N GLU A 52 -8.07 -11.56 0.24
CA GLU A 52 -8.93 -10.82 1.17
C GLU A 52 -9.85 -9.82 0.43
N LEU A 53 -9.31 -9.15 -0.59
CA LEU A 53 -10.08 -8.21 -1.42
C LEU A 53 -11.22 -8.93 -2.17
N ASN A 54 -10.96 -10.11 -2.72
CA ASN A 54 -11.98 -10.94 -3.38
C ASN A 54 -13.11 -11.32 -2.42
N GLU A 55 -12.82 -11.58 -1.15
CA GLU A 55 -13.82 -11.89 -0.13
C GLU A 55 -14.74 -10.71 0.20
N MET A 56 -14.32 -9.47 -0.06
CA MET A 56 -15.15 -8.29 0.16
C MET A 56 -16.32 -8.19 -0.83
N LYS A 57 -16.30 -8.93 -1.94
CA LYS A 57 -17.36 -8.98 -2.97
C LYS A 57 -17.75 -7.58 -3.47
N LEU A 58 -16.76 -6.75 -3.73
CA LEU A 58 -16.95 -5.43 -4.26
C LEU A 58 -17.47 -5.49 -5.71
N THR A 59 -18.29 -4.54 -6.11
CA THR A 59 -18.56 -4.32 -7.55
C THR A 59 -17.29 -3.81 -8.22
N GLU A 60 -17.17 -3.97 -9.53
CA GLU A 60 -16.01 -3.52 -10.30
C GLU A 60 -15.69 -2.03 -10.07
N ASP A 61 -16.72 -1.18 -10.11
CA ASP A 61 -16.54 0.26 -9.86
C ASP A 61 -16.05 0.56 -8.43
N LEU A 62 -16.58 -0.15 -7.45
CA LEU A 62 -16.21 0.03 -6.04
C LEU A 62 -14.81 -0.52 -5.77
N GLU A 63 -14.45 -1.64 -6.40
CA GLU A 63 -13.10 -2.21 -6.31
C GLU A 63 -12.06 -1.27 -6.93
N ASN A 64 -12.39 -0.63 -8.06
CA ASN A 64 -11.52 0.37 -8.68
C ASN A 64 -11.33 1.60 -7.79
N GLN A 65 -12.38 2.09 -7.13
CA GLN A 65 -12.29 3.19 -6.18
C GLN A 65 -11.47 2.79 -4.95
N TYR A 66 -11.77 1.65 -4.35
CA TYR A 66 -11.06 1.11 -3.19
C TYR A 66 -9.56 0.96 -3.47
N THR A 67 -9.20 0.28 -4.55
CA THR A 67 -7.80 0.04 -4.90
C THR A 67 -7.05 1.32 -5.22
N SER A 68 -7.71 2.31 -5.83
CA SER A 68 -7.11 3.62 -6.11
C SER A 68 -6.80 4.39 -4.82
N ILE A 69 -7.74 4.45 -3.88
CA ILE A 69 -7.53 5.08 -2.57
C ILE A 69 -6.43 4.33 -1.81
N PHE A 70 -6.54 3.01 -1.73
CA PHE A 70 -5.57 2.15 -1.04
C PHE A 70 -4.15 2.35 -1.59
N ALA A 71 -4.00 2.34 -2.91
CA ALA A 71 -2.74 2.54 -3.59
C ALA A 71 -2.13 3.93 -3.33
N MET A 72 -2.94 4.98 -3.31
CA MET A 72 -2.48 6.33 -3.02
C MET A 72 -1.84 6.43 -1.63
N TYR A 73 -2.50 5.87 -0.60
CA TYR A 73 -1.98 5.94 0.77
C TYR A 73 -0.79 5.00 0.98
N THR A 74 -0.86 3.76 0.50
CA THR A 74 0.25 2.79 0.65
C THR A 74 1.51 3.23 -0.06
N THR A 75 1.39 3.95 -1.19
CA THR A 75 2.54 4.58 -1.84
C THR A 75 3.21 5.61 -0.91
N ARG A 76 2.43 6.46 -0.26
CA ARG A 76 2.96 7.46 0.68
C ARG A 76 3.60 6.77 1.89
N MET A 77 2.95 5.76 2.46
CA MET A 77 3.47 4.97 3.58
C MET A 77 4.80 4.30 3.23
N SER A 78 4.91 3.70 2.05
CA SER A 78 6.11 3.00 1.59
C SER A 78 7.32 3.91 1.34
N ARG A 79 7.13 5.22 1.40
CA ARG A 79 8.15 6.24 1.16
C ARG A 79 8.57 7.00 2.43
N LEU A 80 8.00 6.66 3.58
CA LEU A 80 8.30 7.35 4.83
C LEU A 80 9.74 7.12 5.30
N ASP A 81 10.28 5.95 5.05
CA ASP A 81 11.63 5.53 5.45
C ASP A 81 12.70 5.80 4.36
N ASP A 82 12.35 6.55 3.31
CA ASP A 82 13.31 6.90 2.27
C ASP A 82 14.46 7.75 2.82
N THR A 83 15.69 7.47 2.38
CA THR A 83 16.91 8.07 2.94
C THR A 83 16.98 9.60 2.83
N ASP A 84 16.23 10.20 1.89
CA ASP A 84 16.13 11.64 1.70
C ASP A 84 15.12 12.31 2.65
N LYS A 85 14.35 11.55 3.42
CA LYS A 85 13.34 12.10 4.35
C LYS A 85 13.93 12.55 5.67
N GLY A 86 14.95 11.86 6.17
CA GLY A 86 15.61 12.18 7.42
C GLY A 86 14.70 12.06 8.66
N PHE A 87 13.60 11.32 8.57
CA PHE A 87 12.71 11.10 9.70
C PHE A 87 13.31 10.12 10.71
N THR A 88 13.07 10.37 11.99
CA THR A 88 13.35 9.40 13.04
C THR A 88 12.35 8.23 12.95
N LYS A 89 12.67 7.13 13.60
CA LYS A 89 11.78 5.96 13.71
C LYS A 89 10.40 6.33 14.27
N GLU A 90 10.37 7.14 15.32
CA GLU A 90 9.16 7.62 15.97
C GLU A 90 8.32 8.50 15.05
N GLU A 91 8.97 9.35 14.27
CA GLU A 91 8.29 10.18 13.27
C GLU A 91 7.71 9.33 12.14
N ILE A 92 8.43 8.30 11.69
CA ILE A 92 7.93 7.36 10.67
C ILE A 92 6.67 6.64 11.20
N ILE A 93 6.72 6.11 12.42
CA ILE A 93 5.57 5.42 13.03
C ILE A 93 4.37 6.37 13.17
N THR A 94 4.59 7.61 13.63
CA THR A 94 3.53 8.61 13.78
C THR A 94 2.90 8.93 12.42
N LYS A 95 3.71 9.23 11.42
CA LYS A 95 3.24 9.55 10.05
C LYS A 95 2.53 8.36 9.39
N PHE A 96 3.00 7.14 9.65
CA PHE A 96 2.34 5.92 9.18
C PHE A 96 0.93 5.81 9.75
N LYS A 97 0.76 5.99 11.06
CA LYS A 97 -0.55 5.95 11.73
C LYS A 97 -1.49 7.06 11.25
N ASP A 98 -0.96 8.25 11.00
CA ASP A 98 -1.74 9.36 10.42
C ASP A 98 -2.26 9.02 9.02
N LEU A 99 -1.41 8.45 8.17
CA LEU A 99 -1.80 8.01 6.84
C LEU A 99 -2.80 6.84 6.89
N GLU A 100 -2.64 5.91 7.81
CA GLU A 100 -3.58 4.82 8.06
C GLU A 100 -4.96 5.35 8.49
N GLY A 101 -4.99 6.30 9.41
CA GLY A 101 -6.24 6.95 9.85
C GLY A 101 -6.96 7.64 8.68
N ASN A 102 -6.23 8.36 7.84
CA ASN A 102 -6.78 9.02 6.66
C ASN A 102 -7.29 8.00 5.62
N LEU A 103 -6.53 6.94 5.37
CA LEU A 103 -6.95 5.83 4.51
C LEU A 103 -8.27 5.23 5.00
N ASN A 104 -8.35 4.88 6.28
CA ASN A 104 -9.54 4.28 6.88
C ASN A 104 -10.75 5.21 6.75
N ASN A 105 -10.56 6.52 6.97
CA ASN A 105 -11.61 7.51 6.80
C ASN A 105 -12.13 7.60 5.36
N ASP A 106 -11.24 7.59 4.37
CA ASP A 106 -11.65 7.70 2.98
C ASP A 106 -12.31 6.41 2.48
N ILE A 107 -11.81 5.25 2.89
CA ILE A 107 -12.42 3.96 2.59
C ILE A 107 -13.81 3.82 3.26
N ASN A 108 -13.97 4.31 4.48
CA ASN A 108 -15.27 4.26 5.17
C ASN A 108 -16.39 5.04 4.46
N LYS A 109 -16.04 6.02 3.63
CA LYS A 109 -17.02 6.81 2.85
C LYS A 109 -17.62 6.05 1.68
N ILE A 110 -16.92 5.01 1.19
CA ILE A 110 -17.31 4.26 -0.02
C ILE A 110 -17.82 2.86 0.28
N LEU A 111 -17.46 2.27 1.41
CA LEU A 111 -17.83 0.91 1.79
C LEU A 111 -19.08 0.89 2.68
N ASN A 112 -19.88 -0.19 2.58
CA ASN A 112 -20.88 -0.51 3.58
C ASN A 112 -20.22 -1.08 4.86
N GLN A 113 -21.02 -1.27 5.92
CA GLN A 113 -20.50 -1.69 7.22
C GLN A 113 -19.81 -3.06 7.21
N GLU A 114 -20.32 -4.03 6.47
CA GLU A 114 -19.74 -5.38 6.35
C GLU A 114 -18.39 -5.32 5.62
N GLN A 115 -18.37 -4.63 4.48
CA GLN A 115 -17.15 -4.42 3.70
C GLN A 115 -16.09 -3.63 4.48
N TYR A 116 -16.51 -2.61 5.25
CA TYR A 116 -15.59 -1.84 6.09
C TYR A 116 -15.04 -2.68 7.26
N SER A 117 -15.85 -3.58 7.84
CA SER A 117 -15.35 -4.53 8.84
C SER A 117 -14.21 -5.40 8.28
N LYS A 118 -14.39 -5.91 7.06
CA LYS A 118 -13.36 -6.70 6.37
C LYS A 118 -12.12 -5.85 6.05
N HIS A 119 -12.29 -4.61 5.58
CA HIS A 119 -11.19 -3.67 5.40
C HIS A 119 -10.39 -3.46 6.71
N SER A 120 -11.09 -3.31 7.84
CA SER A 120 -10.44 -3.13 9.15
C SER A 120 -9.60 -4.35 9.56
N GLU A 121 -10.05 -5.57 9.24
CA GLU A 121 -9.27 -6.79 9.47
C GLU A 121 -8.01 -6.80 8.60
N ILE A 122 -8.14 -6.46 7.32
CA ILE A 122 -7.01 -6.32 6.38
C ILE A 122 -5.98 -5.32 6.93
N MET A 123 -6.44 -4.13 7.31
CA MET A 123 -5.56 -3.08 7.84
C MET A 123 -4.86 -3.50 9.12
N LYS A 124 -5.55 -4.18 10.02
CA LYS A 124 -4.94 -4.71 11.26
C LYS A 124 -3.77 -5.66 10.99
N VAL A 125 -3.84 -6.50 9.97
CA VAL A 125 -2.76 -7.42 9.59
C VAL A 125 -1.61 -6.65 8.95
N LEU A 126 -1.90 -5.78 7.97
CA LEU A 126 -0.90 -5.00 7.26
C LEU A 126 -0.14 -4.04 8.20
N SER A 127 -0.87 -3.31 9.04
CA SER A 127 -0.27 -2.38 9.99
C SER A 127 0.62 -3.08 10.99
N ARG A 128 0.21 -4.25 11.49
CA ARG A 128 1.05 -5.06 12.37
C ARG A 128 2.33 -5.51 11.67
N ALA A 129 2.24 -5.96 10.41
CA ALA A 129 3.41 -6.38 9.65
C ALA A 129 4.40 -5.22 9.44
N VAL A 130 3.90 -4.02 9.11
CA VAL A 130 4.71 -2.81 8.94
C VAL A 130 5.36 -2.39 10.25
N LEU A 131 4.58 -2.27 11.34
CA LEU A 131 5.09 -1.82 12.63
C LEU A 131 6.13 -2.78 13.20
N ASN A 132 5.91 -4.10 13.09
CA ASN A 132 6.91 -5.09 13.52
C ASN A 132 8.23 -4.91 12.75
N LYS A 133 8.19 -4.64 11.46
CA LYS A 133 9.40 -4.39 10.66
C LYS A 133 10.10 -3.09 11.05
N LEU A 134 9.35 -2.04 11.37
CA LEU A 134 9.89 -0.77 11.83
C LEU A 134 10.51 -0.89 13.23
N GLU A 135 9.93 -1.70 14.11
CA GLU A 135 10.45 -1.93 15.47
C GLU A 135 11.73 -2.75 15.49
N VAL A 136 11.87 -3.71 14.57
CA VAL A 136 13.05 -4.60 14.47
C VAL A 136 14.23 -3.96 13.71
N LYS A 137 14.01 -2.86 13.01
CA LYS A 137 15.08 -2.11 12.34
C LYS A 137 15.90 -1.33 13.39
N GLU A 138 16.93 -1.97 13.93
CA GLU A 138 18.04 -1.31 14.60
C GLU A 138 19.08 -0.78 13.59
#